data_8dd439caa14a9a0f9e0f7f28a6a40d82
#
_entry.id   8dd439caa14a9a0f9e0f7f28a6a40d82
#
_cell.length_a   1.000
_cell.length_b   1.000
_cell.length_c   1.000
_cell.angle_alpha   90.00
_cell.angle_beta   90.00
_cell.angle_gamma   90.00
#
_symmetry.space_group_name_H-M   'P 1'
#
loop_
_entity.id
_entity.type
_entity.pdbx_description
1 polymer ?
#
loop_
_entity_poly.entity_id
_entity_poly.type
_entity_poly.pdbx_seq_one_letter_code
_entity_poly.pdbx_strand_id
1 'polypeptide(L)'
;MSTLIENLHYNWTVLLLLILFTNVLNSVFGRISEKKFSTLDLRICLFGIIFSYFHLLISLTLYFISSSFDQWFENSLNNIIMNNELRSNLIINPLINLFAVCFVNLGWKLKKKHFKSSKKYLRVAIFYGLGLILFLIASSNNILPSN
;
A
#
# COMPACT_ATOMS: atom_id res chain seq x y z
N MET A 1 -20.92 -1.94 13.37
CA MET A 1 -20.17 -0.84 12.71
C MET A 1 -18.80 -1.30 12.21
N SER A 2 -18.06 -2.13 12.95
CA SER A 2 -16.79 -2.74 12.53
C SER A 2 -16.88 -3.51 11.22
N THR A 3 -17.85 -4.39 11.07
CA THR A 3 -18.04 -5.22 9.86
C THR A 3 -18.23 -4.42 8.56
N LEU A 4 -18.86 -3.26 8.63
CA LEU A 4 -19.05 -2.39 7.46
C LEU A 4 -17.72 -1.74 7.04
N ILE A 5 -16.91 -1.29 7.99
CA ILE A 5 -15.59 -0.71 7.74
C ILE A 5 -14.61 -1.80 7.27
N GLU A 6 -14.67 -3.01 7.81
CA GLU A 6 -13.89 -4.16 7.37
C GLU A 6 -14.19 -4.52 5.90
N ASN A 7 -15.47 -4.60 5.53
CA ASN A 7 -15.89 -4.83 4.15
C ASN A 7 -15.44 -3.70 3.21
N LEU A 8 -15.53 -2.46 3.66
CA LEU A 8 -15.03 -1.30 2.92
C LEU A 8 -13.52 -1.40 2.72
N HIS A 9 -12.77 -1.71 3.76
CA HIS A 9 -11.32 -1.90 3.70
C HIS A 9 -10.94 -3.00 2.72
N TYR A 10 -11.61 -4.15 2.78
CA TYR A 10 -11.35 -5.27 1.87
C TYR A 10 -11.57 -4.88 0.39
N ASN A 11 -12.74 -4.33 0.08
CA ASN A 11 -13.07 -3.91 -1.29
C ASN A 11 -12.11 -2.81 -1.78
N TRP A 12 -11.76 -1.87 -0.90
CA TRP A 12 -10.81 -0.81 -1.22
C TRP A 12 -9.40 -1.35 -1.48
N THR A 13 -8.97 -2.36 -0.70
CA THR A 13 -7.68 -3.03 -0.90
C THR A 13 -7.60 -3.68 -2.28
N VAL A 14 -8.63 -4.43 -2.69
CA VAL A 14 -8.68 -5.04 -4.03
C VAL A 14 -8.57 -3.98 -5.12
N LEU A 15 -9.33 -2.89 -5.00
CA LEU A 15 -9.31 -1.79 -5.96
C LEU A 15 -7.95 -1.10 -6.03
N LEU A 16 -7.32 -0.84 -4.87
CA LEU A 16 -5.97 -0.29 -4.77
C LEU A 16 -4.94 -1.18 -5.47
N LEU A 17 -4.97 -2.49 -5.20
CA LEU A 17 -4.06 -3.45 -5.82
C LEU A 17 -4.20 -3.46 -7.35
N LEU A 18 -5.43 -3.41 -7.88
CA LEU A 18 -5.69 -3.32 -9.32
C LEU A 18 -5.13 -2.02 -9.91
N ILE A 19 -5.31 -0.89 -9.24
CA ILE A 19 -4.79 0.41 -9.69
C ILE A 19 -3.27 0.43 -9.68
N LEU A 20 -2.63 -0.07 -8.62
CA LEU A 20 -1.16 -0.13 -8.55
C LEU A 20 -0.59 -1.10 -9.59
N PHE A 21 -1.22 -2.26 -9.78
CA PHE A 21 -0.85 -3.21 -10.83
C PHE A 21 -0.92 -2.58 -12.22
N THR A 22 -2.02 -1.86 -12.52
CA THR A 22 -2.17 -1.11 -13.78
C THR A 22 -1.07 -0.06 -13.94
N ASN A 23 -0.69 0.65 -12.87
CA ASN A 23 0.42 1.60 -12.87
C ASN A 23 1.75 0.95 -13.24
N VAL A 24 2.04 -0.21 -12.63
CA VAL A 24 3.27 -0.97 -12.92
C VAL A 24 3.29 -1.44 -14.35
N LEU A 25 2.21 -2.08 -14.83
CA LEU A 25 2.11 -2.55 -16.21
C LEU A 25 2.27 -1.40 -17.21
N ASN A 26 1.51 -0.30 -17.05
CA ASN A 26 1.62 0.87 -17.92
C ASN A 26 3.05 1.42 -17.94
N SER A 27 3.73 1.42 -16.80
CA SER A 27 5.10 1.93 -16.69
C SER A 27 6.12 1.00 -17.34
N VAL A 28 5.96 -0.31 -17.21
CA VAL A 28 6.81 -1.31 -17.87
C VAL A 28 6.63 -1.21 -19.39
N PHE A 29 5.40 -1.25 -19.88
CA PHE A 29 5.11 -1.14 -21.32
C PHE A 29 5.55 0.20 -21.89
N GLY A 30 5.29 1.32 -21.21
CA GLY A 30 5.70 2.64 -21.65
C GLY A 30 7.21 2.78 -21.78
N ARG A 31 7.98 2.09 -20.92
CA ARG A 31 9.45 2.05 -21.00
C ARG A 31 9.95 1.18 -22.16
N ILE A 32 9.38 -0.01 -22.33
CA ILE A 32 9.78 -0.94 -23.39
C ILE A 32 9.48 -0.36 -24.78
N SER A 33 8.32 0.30 -24.93
CA SER A 33 7.88 0.94 -26.17
C SER A 33 8.50 2.32 -26.41
N GLU A 34 9.42 2.76 -25.57
CA GLU A 34 10.08 4.09 -25.64
C GLU A 34 9.09 5.27 -25.73
N LYS A 35 7.88 5.10 -25.22
CA LYS A 35 6.81 6.10 -25.23
C LYS A 35 7.25 7.39 -24.52
N LYS A 36 6.77 8.53 -25.00
CA LYS A 36 6.84 9.78 -24.24
C LYS A 36 5.87 9.71 -23.06
N PHE A 37 6.35 10.08 -21.85
CA PHE A 37 5.52 10.13 -20.66
C PHE A 37 4.43 11.20 -20.80
N SER A 38 3.18 10.79 -20.86
CA SER A 38 2.02 11.60 -21.21
C SER A 38 1.25 12.11 -19.98
N THR A 39 0.26 12.97 -20.22
CA THR A 39 -0.69 13.40 -19.18
C THR A 39 -1.59 12.25 -18.69
N LEU A 40 -1.88 11.25 -19.52
CA LEU A 40 -2.60 10.04 -19.11
C LEU A 40 -1.79 9.23 -18.10
N ASP A 41 -0.50 9.02 -18.37
CA ASP A 41 0.41 8.31 -17.44
C ASP A 41 0.47 9.04 -16.09
N LEU A 42 0.46 10.38 -16.14
CA LEU A 42 0.42 11.21 -14.95
C LEU A 42 -0.86 11.01 -14.14
N ARG A 43 -2.02 10.93 -14.81
CA ARG A 43 -3.31 10.69 -14.14
C ARG A 43 -3.38 9.30 -13.52
N ILE A 44 -2.92 8.26 -14.23
CA ILE A 44 -2.86 6.89 -13.70
C ILE A 44 -2.02 6.84 -12.43
N CYS A 45 -0.83 7.49 -12.43
CA CYS A 45 -0.01 7.60 -11.23
C CYS A 45 -0.71 8.41 -10.11
N LEU A 46 -1.46 9.45 -10.44
CA LEU A 46 -2.21 10.25 -9.47
C LEU A 46 -3.28 9.42 -8.76
N PHE A 47 -4.02 8.60 -9.51
CA PHE A 47 -4.98 7.67 -8.92
C PHE A 47 -4.29 6.69 -7.96
N GLY A 48 -3.15 6.12 -8.34
CA GLY A 48 -2.40 5.22 -7.47
C GLY A 48 -2.06 5.83 -6.12
N ILE A 49 -1.58 7.09 -6.09
CA ILE A 49 -1.23 7.74 -4.82
C ILE A 49 -2.47 8.14 -4.01
N ILE A 50 -3.53 8.67 -4.65
CA ILE A 50 -4.77 9.03 -3.96
C ILE A 50 -5.37 7.80 -3.29
N PHE A 51 -5.51 6.69 -4.01
CA PHE A 51 -6.06 5.45 -3.47
C PHE A 51 -5.21 4.86 -2.35
N SER A 52 -3.89 5.00 -2.43
CA SER A 52 -2.97 4.58 -1.35
C SER A 52 -3.18 5.38 -0.06
N TYR A 53 -3.40 6.70 -0.15
CA TYR A 53 -3.70 7.51 1.02
C TYR A 53 -5.06 7.19 1.63
N PHE A 54 -6.10 6.99 0.81
CA PHE A 54 -7.41 6.57 1.31
C PHE A 54 -7.34 5.20 1.98
N HIS A 55 -6.60 4.25 1.40
CA HIS A 55 -6.36 2.96 2.02
C HIS A 55 -5.69 3.10 3.40
N LEU A 56 -4.67 3.95 3.50
CA LEU A 56 -4.01 4.21 4.78
C LEU A 56 -4.97 4.78 5.82
N LEU A 57 -5.84 5.73 5.43
CA LEU A 57 -6.86 6.29 6.33
C LEU A 57 -7.83 5.23 6.83
N ILE A 58 -8.36 4.38 5.94
CA ILE A 58 -9.27 3.29 6.31
C ILE A 58 -8.56 2.30 7.23
N SER A 59 -7.32 1.93 6.91
CA SER A 59 -6.50 1.00 7.71
C SER A 59 -6.21 1.55 9.10
N LEU A 60 -5.88 2.84 9.23
CA LEU A 60 -5.69 3.50 10.52
C LEU A 60 -6.98 3.56 11.33
N THR A 61 -8.11 3.85 10.68
CA THR A 61 -9.41 3.85 11.34
C THR A 61 -9.73 2.47 11.91
N LEU A 62 -9.55 1.40 11.11
CA LEU A 62 -9.74 0.03 11.58
C LEU A 62 -8.78 -0.32 12.72
N TYR A 63 -7.52 0.09 12.62
CA TYR A 63 -6.52 -0.16 13.65
C TYR A 63 -6.96 0.39 15.01
N PHE A 64 -7.43 1.63 15.07
CA PHE A 64 -7.87 2.25 16.33
C PHE A 64 -9.23 1.77 16.86
N ILE A 65 -10.10 1.24 16.00
CA ILE A 65 -11.42 0.72 16.41
C ILE A 65 -11.36 -0.78 16.73
N SER A 66 -10.29 -1.46 16.32
CA SER A 66 -10.14 -2.91 16.52
C SER A 66 -9.91 -3.25 17.99
N SER A 67 -10.48 -4.37 18.45
CA SER A 67 -10.18 -4.93 19.77
C SER A 67 -8.69 -5.28 19.94
N SER A 68 -7.97 -5.47 18.85
CA SER A 68 -6.52 -5.68 18.89
C SER A 68 -5.78 -4.45 19.43
N PHE A 69 -6.30 -3.24 19.22
CA PHE A 69 -5.67 -2.01 19.73
C PHE A 69 -5.71 -1.96 21.27
N ASP A 70 -6.77 -2.48 21.90
CA ASP A 70 -6.91 -2.53 23.36
C ASP A 70 -5.81 -3.39 23.98
N GLN A 71 -5.28 -4.36 23.24
CA GLN A 71 -4.18 -5.23 23.67
C GLN A 71 -2.87 -4.49 23.99
N TRP A 72 -2.70 -3.25 23.49
CA TRP A 72 -1.58 -2.39 23.89
C TRP A 72 -1.60 -2.03 25.38
N PHE A 73 -2.79 -1.94 25.96
CA PHE A 73 -3.00 -1.57 27.36
C PHE A 73 -3.11 -2.77 28.27
N GLU A 74 -3.50 -3.94 27.72
CA GLU A 74 -3.70 -5.18 28.47
C GLU A 74 -2.42 -6.03 28.59
N ASN A 75 -1.49 -5.89 27.63
CA ASN A 75 -0.30 -6.70 27.55
C ASN A 75 0.99 -5.88 27.75
N SER A 76 2.03 -6.54 28.29
CA SER A 76 3.38 -5.98 28.27
C SER A 76 3.96 -5.98 26.85
N LEU A 77 4.87 -5.05 26.54
CA LEU A 77 5.56 -4.99 25.25
C LEU A 77 6.24 -6.34 24.91
N ASN A 78 6.78 -7.02 25.91
CA ASN A 78 7.44 -8.32 25.71
C ASN A 78 6.44 -9.38 25.21
N ASN A 79 5.23 -9.43 25.79
CA ASN A 79 4.17 -10.34 25.36
C ASN A 79 3.72 -10.05 23.92
N ILE A 80 3.56 -8.77 23.55
CA ILE A 80 3.20 -8.36 22.19
C ILE A 80 4.27 -8.79 21.18
N ILE A 81 5.54 -8.65 21.51
CA ILE A 81 6.64 -9.03 20.62
C ILE A 81 6.75 -10.54 20.47
N MET A 82 6.53 -11.29 21.58
CA MET A 82 6.63 -12.76 21.57
C MET A 82 5.43 -13.45 20.93
N ASN A 83 4.25 -12.84 20.96
CA ASN A 83 3.04 -13.38 20.31
C ASN A 83 3.01 -12.98 18.84
N ASN A 84 3.06 -13.98 17.95
CA ASN A 84 3.09 -13.74 16.50
C ASN A 84 1.87 -12.98 15.99
N GLU A 85 0.68 -13.29 16.51
CA GLU A 85 -0.58 -12.66 16.08
C GLU A 85 -0.64 -11.20 16.53
N LEU A 86 -0.39 -10.93 17.81
CA LEU A 86 -0.38 -9.57 18.35
C LEU A 86 0.69 -8.70 17.66
N ARG A 87 1.89 -9.24 17.47
CA ARG A 87 2.97 -8.55 16.77
C ARG A 87 2.58 -8.23 15.33
N SER A 88 1.96 -9.17 14.63
CA SER A 88 1.52 -8.95 13.25
C SER A 88 0.48 -7.84 13.16
N ASN A 89 -0.54 -7.90 14.00
CA ASN A 89 -1.68 -6.98 13.94
C ASN A 89 -1.33 -5.57 14.47
N LEU A 90 -0.57 -5.50 15.56
CA LEU A 90 -0.27 -4.23 16.23
C LEU A 90 0.95 -3.50 15.65
N ILE A 91 1.93 -4.23 15.11
CA ILE A 91 3.20 -3.64 14.69
C ILE A 91 3.44 -3.84 13.20
N ILE A 92 3.45 -5.08 12.73
CA ILE A 92 3.94 -5.40 11.37
C ILE A 92 3.02 -4.85 10.30
N ASN A 93 1.72 -5.14 10.37
CA ASN A 93 0.76 -4.73 9.34
C ASN A 93 0.63 -3.19 9.22
N PRO A 94 0.51 -2.41 10.31
CA PRO A 94 0.51 -0.95 10.22
C PRO A 94 1.80 -0.39 9.61
N LEU A 95 2.96 -0.93 9.99
CA LEU A 95 4.25 -0.51 9.44
C LEU A 95 4.38 -0.82 7.95
N ILE A 96 4.01 -2.03 7.52
CA ILE A 96 4.05 -2.42 6.10
C ILE A 96 3.17 -1.47 5.28
N ASN A 97 1.95 -1.18 5.72
CA ASN A 97 1.04 -0.25 5.06
C ASN A 97 1.64 1.15 4.95
N LEU A 98 2.25 1.65 6.02
CA LEU A 98 2.91 2.95 6.03
C LEU A 98 4.08 3.00 5.03
N PHE A 99 4.96 1.98 5.04
CA PHE A 99 6.07 1.89 4.09
C PHE A 99 5.59 1.77 2.64
N ALA A 100 4.51 1.01 2.39
CA ALA A 100 3.92 0.89 1.06
C ALA A 100 3.49 2.26 0.50
N VAL A 101 2.78 3.06 1.30
CA VAL A 101 2.40 4.44 0.93
C VAL A 101 3.62 5.33 0.73
N CYS A 102 4.66 5.20 1.57
CA CYS A 102 5.90 5.94 1.41
C CYS A 102 6.58 5.64 0.06
N PHE A 103 6.64 4.37 -0.36
CA PHE A 103 7.20 4.01 -1.67
C PHE A 103 6.37 4.57 -2.82
N VAL A 104 5.05 4.45 -2.80
CA VAL A 104 4.18 5.04 -3.84
C VAL A 104 4.39 6.56 -3.91
N ASN A 105 4.49 7.24 -2.74
CA ASN A 105 4.76 8.68 -2.66
C ASN A 105 6.14 9.06 -3.25
N LEU A 106 7.18 8.27 -2.97
CA LEU A 106 8.50 8.46 -3.56
C LEU A 106 8.44 8.32 -5.09
N GLY A 107 7.75 7.32 -5.61
CA GLY A 107 7.52 7.16 -7.05
C GLY A 107 6.85 8.37 -7.67
N TRP A 108 5.83 8.92 -7.00
CA TRP A 108 5.14 10.13 -7.41
C TRP A 108 6.05 11.37 -7.41
N LYS A 109 6.82 11.59 -6.36
CA LYS A 109 7.72 12.74 -6.24
C LYS A 109 8.86 12.68 -7.26
N LEU A 110 9.47 11.52 -7.41
CA LEU A 110 10.62 11.35 -8.28
C LEU A 110 10.29 11.49 -9.77
N LYS A 111 9.04 11.23 -10.21
CA LYS A 111 8.64 11.42 -11.60
C LYS A 111 8.51 12.90 -11.98
N LYS A 112 8.25 13.81 -11.02
CA LYS A 112 8.13 15.25 -11.27
C LYS A 112 9.44 15.91 -11.70
N LYS A 113 10.60 15.29 -11.41
CA LYS A 113 11.90 15.83 -11.82
C LYS A 113 12.06 15.79 -13.36
N HIS A 114 12.84 16.72 -13.92
CA HIS A 114 13.17 16.81 -15.35
C HIS A 114 14.02 15.62 -15.80
N PHE A 115 13.41 14.46 -15.99
CA PHE A 115 14.06 13.27 -16.51
C PHE A 115 13.47 12.87 -17.86
N LYS A 116 14.29 12.17 -18.66
CA LYS A 116 13.83 11.49 -19.89
C LYS A 116 12.66 10.54 -19.53
N SER A 117 11.69 10.38 -20.44
CA SER A 117 10.47 9.57 -20.24
C SER A 117 10.78 8.15 -19.74
N SER A 118 11.79 7.49 -20.31
CA SER A 118 12.23 6.16 -19.88
C SER A 118 12.63 6.08 -18.39
N LYS A 119 13.31 7.12 -17.87
CA LYS A 119 13.67 7.17 -16.44
C LYS A 119 12.45 7.43 -15.55
N LYS A 120 11.44 8.19 -16.02
CA LYS A 120 10.18 8.38 -15.29
C LYS A 120 9.41 7.08 -15.15
N TYR A 121 9.24 6.35 -16.26
CA TYR A 121 8.60 5.04 -16.27
C TYR A 121 9.31 4.04 -15.36
N LEU A 122 10.65 3.97 -15.42
CA LEU A 122 11.43 3.07 -14.56
C LEU A 122 11.16 3.34 -13.07
N ARG A 123 11.15 4.60 -12.66
CA ARG A 123 10.92 4.97 -11.27
C ARG A 123 9.52 4.64 -10.80
N VAL A 124 8.52 4.92 -11.62
CA VAL A 124 7.14 4.52 -11.31
C VAL A 124 7.07 3.00 -11.20
N ALA A 125 7.60 2.25 -12.17
CA ALA A 125 7.58 0.78 -12.12
C ALA A 125 8.21 0.23 -10.84
N ILE A 126 9.39 0.73 -10.43
CA ILE A 126 10.08 0.27 -9.22
C ILE A 126 9.30 0.65 -7.96
N PHE A 127 9.00 1.92 -7.76
CA PHE A 127 8.44 2.39 -6.50
C PHE A 127 6.98 1.99 -6.30
N TYR A 128 6.15 2.02 -7.36
CA TYR A 128 4.79 1.52 -7.30
C TYR A 128 4.75 0.00 -7.23
N GLY A 129 5.73 -0.69 -7.85
CA GLY A 129 5.90 -2.13 -7.73
C GLY A 129 6.25 -2.57 -6.30
N LEU A 130 7.19 -1.88 -5.65
CA LEU A 130 7.51 -2.11 -4.23
C LEU A 130 6.30 -1.84 -3.33
N GLY A 131 5.57 -0.74 -3.57
CA GLY A 131 4.32 -0.45 -2.85
C GLY A 131 3.28 -1.55 -3.03
N LEU A 132 3.09 -2.03 -4.28
CA LEU A 132 2.18 -3.14 -4.60
C LEU A 132 2.55 -4.42 -3.84
N ILE A 133 3.82 -4.81 -3.83
CA ILE A 133 4.30 -6.01 -3.12
C ILE A 133 4.04 -5.89 -1.63
N LEU A 134 4.32 -4.73 -1.02
CA LEU A 134 4.08 -4.51 0.40
C LEU A 134 2.59 -4.57 0.75
N PHE A 135 1.71 -3.97 -0.07
CA PHE A 135 0.26 -4.09 0.13
C PHE A 135 -0.24 -5.53 -0.03
N LEU A 136 0.32 -6.32 -0.96
CA LEU A 136 0.01 -7.74 -1.09
C LEU A 136 0.42 -8.52 0.16
N ILE A 137 1.61 -8.27 0.71
CA ILE A 137 2.07 -8.90 1.95
C ILE A 137 1.15 -8.54 3.13
N ALA A 138 0.82 -7.25 3.29
CA ALA A 138 -0.10 -6.81 4.35
C ALA A 138 -1.48 -7.46 4.22
N SER A 139 -1.99 -7.61 3.00
CA SER A 139 -3.28 -8.23 2.74
C SER A 139 -3.25 -9.74 2.97
N SER A 140 -2.17 -10.45 2.64
CA SER A 140 -2.03 -11.88 2.87
C SER A 140 -1.97 -12.23 4.36
N ASN A 141 -1.33 -11.41 5.18
CA ASN A 141 -1.27 -11.61 6.63
C ASN A 141 -2.65 -11.54 7.32
N ASN A 142 -3.61 -10.83 6.70
CA ASN A 142 -4.98 -10.71 7.20
C ASN A 142 -5.90 -11.86 6.73
N ILE A 143 -5.50 -12.62 5.69
CA ILE A 143 -6.31 -13.67 5.09
C ILE A 143 -5.93 -15.06 5.63
N LEU A 144 -4.68 -15.24 6.04
CA LEU A 144 -4.21 -16.53 6.57
C LEU A 144 -4.42 -16.55 8.10
N PRO A 145 -5.39 -17.36 8.62
CA PRO A 145 -5.43 -17.60 10.05
C PRO A 145 -4.11 -18.26 10.43
N SER A 146 -3.47 -17.72 11.45
CA SER A 146 -2.28 -18.34 12.07
C SER A 146 -2.69 -19.72 12.61
N ASN A 147 -2.24 -20.80 11.94
CA ASN A 147 -2.32 -22.15 12.49
C ASN A 147 -1.46 -22.26 13.75
#